data_5f45ffebc96fe811fa0c9b2f54cccbf8
#
_entry.id   5f45ffebc96fe811fa0c9b2f54cccbf8
#
_cell.length_a   1.000
_cell.length_b   1.000
_cell.length_c   1.000
_cell.angle_alpha   90.00
_cell.angle_beta   90.00
_cell.angle_gamma   90.00
#
_symmetry.space_group_name_H-M   'P 1'
#
loop_
_entity.id
_entity.type
_entity.pdbx_description
1 polymer ?
#
loop_
_entity_poly.entity_id
_entity_poly.type
_entity_poly.pdbx_seq_one_letter_code
_entity_poly.pdbx_strand_id
1 'polypeptide(L)'
;MNLIFKKKSYNFKLSTKVKNSKTTYLTKSGWIIKLTSNDKKIGFGEVSPLLEEDLKQCAKQLNMIPEYVRVFNLSEQINIFHPCIQSAINSALAEINGKIIFKKTITLMKLIKQPYF
;
A
#
# COMPACT_ATOMS: atom_id res chain seq x y z
N MET A 1 -1.86 -3.51 21.09
CA MET A 1 -1.03 -4.28 20.14
C MET A 1 -0.11 -3.36 19.39
N ASN A 2 1.17 -3.69 19.34
CA ASN A 2 2.15 -2.92 18.57
C ASN A 2 2.31 -3.53 17.18
N LEU A 3 2.53 -2.66 16.20
CA LEU A 3 2.73 -3.05 14.82
C LEU A 3 4.08 -2.53 14.32
N ILE A 4 4.69 -3.28 13.43
CA ILE A 4 5.82 -2.80 12.64
C ILE A 4 5.27 -2.39 11.28
N PHE A 5 5.47 -1.12 10.93
CA PHE A 5 5.04 -0.55 9.67
C PHE A 5 6.23 -0.44 8.71
N LYS A 6 6.09 -1.04 7.54
CA LYS A 6 7.06 -0.89 6.46
C LYS A 6 6.34 -0.54 5.18
N LYS A 7 7.01 0.18 4.32
CA LYS A 7 6.48 0.57 3.02
C LYS A 7 7.54 0.39 1.94
N LYS A 8 7.07 0.14 0.73
CA LYS A 8 7.95 0.06 -0.44
C LYS A 8 7.26 0.74 -1.60
N SER A 9 7.96 1.70 -2.20
CA SER A 9 7.45 2.38 -3.39
C SER A 9 7.61 1.51 -4.63
N TYR A 10 6.73 1.71 -5.60
CA TYR A 10 6.84 1.06 -6.90
C TYR A 10 6.50 2.05 -8.00
N ASN A 11 7.04 1.77 -9.17
CA ASN A 11 6.76 2.53 -10.38
C ASN A 11 6.86 1.56 -11.56
N PHE A 12 5.74 1.32 -12.22
CA PHE A 12 5.68 0.40 -13.36
C PHE A 12 5.17 1.12 -14.59
N LYS A 13 5.77 0.78 -15.73
CA LYS A 13 5.24 1.17 -17.03
C LYS A 13 4.39 0.04 -17.55
N LEU A 14 3.13 0.35 -17.85
CA LEU A 14 2.20 -0.60 -18.47
C LEU A 14 2.04 -0.21 -19.93
N SER A 15 2.22 -1.18 -20.83
CA SER A 15 1.95 -0.95 -22.25
C SER A 15 0.49 -1.25 -22.54
N THR A 16 -0.16 -0.33 -23.26
CA THR A 16 -1.52 -0.53 -23.74
C THR A 16 -1.56 -0.28 -25.24
N LYS A 17 -2.26 -1.16 -25.98
CA LYS A 17 -2.51 -0.92 -27.39
C LYS A 17 -3.70 0.02 -27.51
N VAL A 18 -3.50 1.09 -28.26
CA VAL A 18 -4.58 1.99 -28.65
C VAL A 18 -4.92 1.78 -30.13
N LYS A 19 -6.01 2.39 -30.59
CA LYS A 19 -6.42 2.35 -31.99
C LYS A 19 -5.24 2.71 -32.88
N ASN A 20 -5.11 2.10 -34.06
CA ASN A 20 -4.05 2.27 -35.04
C ASN A 20 -2.71 1.62 -34.66
N SER A 21 -2.76 0.56 -33.85
CA SER A 21 -1.58 -0.24 -33.51
C SER A 21 -0.47 0.52 -32.79
N LYS A 22 -0.74 1.73 -32.31
CA LYS A 22 0.22 2.47 -31.49
C LYS A 22 0.21 1.93 -30.07
N THR A 23 1.42 1.76 -29.49
CA THR A 23 1.58 1.39 -28.11
C THR A 23 1.80 2.64 -27.28
N THR A 24 0.98 2.84 -26.26
CA THR A 24 1.19 3.87 -25.24
C THR A 24 1.61 3.22 -23.94
N TYR A 25 2.34 3.97 -23.14
CA TYR A 25 2.79 3.50 -21.84
C TYR A 25 2.09 4.30 -20.74
N LEU A 26 1.45 3.59 -19.82
CA LEU A 26 0.88 4.17 -18.63
C LEU A 26 1.82 3.87 -17.46
N THR A 27 2.12 4.88 -16.68
CA THR A 27 2.92 4.72 -15.47
C THR A 27 1.99 4.53 -14.28
N LYS A 28 2.20 3.44 -13.55
CA LYS A 28 1.51 3.20 -12.30
C LYS A 28 2.50 3.34 -11.15
N SER A 29 2.24 4.26 -10.24
CA SER A 29 3.10 4.53 -9.09
C SER A 29 2.29 4.42 -7.81
N GLY A 30 2.96 4.00 -6.73
CA GLY A 30 2.34 3.91 -5.43
C GLY A 30 3.26 3.23 -4.43
N TRP A 31 2.65 2.66 -3.40
CA TRP A 31 3.36 1.97 -2.33
C TRP A 31 2.64 0.71 -1.94
N ILE A 32 3.42 -0.28 -1.54
CA ILE A 32 2.91 -1.42 -0.79
C ILE A 32 3.27 -1.16 0.67
N ILE A 33 2.30 -1.29 1.56
CA ILE A 33 2.53 -1.24 2.99
C ILE A 33 2.47 -2.64 3.58
N LYS A 34 3.25 -2.85 4.63
CA LYS A 34 3.31 -4.11 5.35
C LYS A 34 3.19 -3.82 6.83
N LEU A 35 2.21 -4.43 7.47
CA LEU A 35 2.04 -4.38 8.92
C LEU A 35 2.36 -5.76 9.49
N THR A 36 3.19 -5.78 10.51
CA THR A 36 3.55 -7.01 11.23
C THR A 36 3.15 -6.86 12.69
N SER A 37 2.37 -7.81 13.20
CA SER A 37 1.93 -7.80 14.60
C SER A 37 2.96 -8.45 15.53
N ASN A 38 2.75 -8.31 16.85
CA ASN A 38 3.64 -8.90 17.86
C ASN A 38 3.74 -10.42 17.73
N ASP A 39 2.67 -11.08 17.31
CA ASP A 39 2.64 -12.52 17.10
C ASP A 39 3.05 -12.92 15.67
N LYS A 40 3.73 -12.00 14.97
CA LYS A 40 4.30 -12.20 13.63
C LYS A 40 3.29 -12.45 12.53
N LYS A 41 2.05 -12.03 12.72
CA LYS A 41 1.07 -12.02 11.64
C LYS A 41 1.33 -10.83 10.74
N ILE A 42 1.21 -11.03 9.44
CA ILE A 42 1.56 -10.04 8.43
C ILE A 42 0.32 -9.71 7.60
N GLY A 43 0.12 -8.43 7.36
CA GLY A 43 -0.89 -7.94 6.44
C GLY A 43 -0.29 -6.94 5.48
N PHE A 44 -0.79 -6.93 4.25
CA PHE A 44 -0.36 -6.03 3.20
C PHE A 44 -1.51 -5.15 2.72
N GLY A 45 -1.16 -3.96 2.27
CA GLY A 45 -2.09 -3.06 1.61
C GLY A 45 -1.39 -2.32 0.49
N GLU A 46 -2.16 -1.82 -0.47
CA GLU A 46 -1.63 -1.05 -1.58
C GLU A 46 -2.15 0.37 -1.55
N VAL A 47 -1.25 1.35 -1.64
CA VAL A 47 -1.57 2.78 -1.78
C VAL A 47 -1.32 3.15 -3.23
N SER A 48 -2.39 3.32 -4.01
CA SER A 48 -2.32 3.46 -5.46
C SER A 48 -3.18 4.62 -5.97
N PRO A 49 -2.81 5.87 -5.64
CA PRO A 49 -3.56 7.03 -6.12
C PRO A 49 -3.35 7.24 -7.62
N LEU A 50 -4.38 7.77 -8.29
CA LEU A 50 -4.35 7.99 -9.75
C LEU A 50 -3.77 9.35 -10.12
N LEU A 51 -3.98 10.36 -9.29
CA LEU A 51 -3.56 11.72 -9.58
C LEU A 51 -2.22 12.03 -8.94
N GLU A 52 -1.41 12.84 -9.63
CA GLU A 52 -0.09 13.20 -9.14
C GLU A 52 -0.14 13.97 -7.81
N GLU A 53 -1.15 14.81 -7.64
CA GLU A 53 -1.36 15.55 -6.39
C GLU A 53 -1.59 14.60 -5.22
N ASP A 54 -2.37 13.56 -5.45
CA ASP A 54 -2.66 12.53 -4.44
C ASP A 54 -1.41 11.71 -4.13
N LEU A 55 -0.56 11.45 -5.14
CA LEU A 55 0.72 10.79 -4.92
C LEU A 55 1.61 11.59 -3.97
N LYS A 56 1.70 12.91 -4.16
CA LYS A 56 2.50 13.78 -3.30
C LYS A 56 1.96 13.79 -1.88
N GLN A 57 0.65 13.90 -1.72
CA GLN A 57 0.00 13.89 -0.42
C GLN A 57 0.23 12.55 0.31
N CYS A 58 0.06 11.45 -0.40
CA CYS A 58 0.28 10.12 0.17
C CYS A 58 1.73 9.91 0.58
N ALA A 59 2.69 10.34 -0.24
CA ALA A 59 4.11 10.26 0.09
C ALA A 59 4.42 10.97 1.39
N LYS A 60 3.90 12.19 1.55
CA LYS A 60 4.09 12.99 2.75
C LYS A 60 3.48 12.30 3.97
N GLN A 61 2.25 11.82 3.85
CA GLN A 61 1.54 11.20 4.96
C GLN A 61 2.17 9.86 5.37
N LEU A 62 2.59 9.05 4.40
CA LEU A 62 3.25 7.79 4.70
C LEU A 62 4.57 7.99 5.46
N ASN A 63 5.29 9.06 5.16
CA ASN A 63 6.53 9.40 5.86
C ASN A 63 6.29 9.84 7.31
N MET A 64 5.05 10.20 7.66
CA MET A 64 4.68 10.58 9.02
C MET A 64 4.39 9.37 9.91
N ILE A 65 4.19 8.19 9.34
CA ILE A 65 3.89 6.98 10.10
C ILE A 65 5.21 6.37 10.58
N PRO A 66 5.42 6.21 11.90
CA PRO A 66 6.65 5.61 12.42
C PRO A 66 6.71 4.11 12.14
N GLU A 67 7.91 3.55 12.10
CA GLU A 67 8.12 2.12 11.90
C GLU A 67 7.42 1.29 12.99
N TYR A 68 7.48 1.77 14.22
CA TYR A 68 6.82 1.12 15.36
C TYR A 68 5.60 1.94 15.74
N VAL A 69 4.42 1.37 15.58
CA VAL A 69 3.16 2.09 15.80
C VAL A 69 2.17 1.19 16.55
N ARG A 70 1.37 1.79 17.42
CA ARG A 70 0.30 1.07 18.11
C ARG A 70 -0.95 1.06 17.22
N VAL A 71 -1.65 -0.07 17.22
CA VAL A 71 -2.93 -0.21 16.52
C VAL A 71 -3.89 0.89 16.93
N PHE A 72 -3.98 1.18 18.22
CA PHE A 72 -4.87 2.21 18.75
C PHE A 72 -4.59 3.58 18.13
N ASN A 73 -3.33 3.99 18.10
CA ASN A 73 -2.95 5.28 17.52
C ASN A 73 -3.24 5.34 16.03
N LEU A 74 -2.98 4.25 15.32
CA LEU A 74 -3.23 4.17 13.89
C LEU A 74 -4.72 4.26 13.59
N SER A 75 -5.55 3.56 14.35
CA SER A 75 -7.01 3.56 14.19
C SER A 75 -7.62 4.92 14.52
N GLU A 76 -7.15 5.60 15.55
CA GLU A 76 -7.65 6.93 15.89
C GLU A 76 -7.30 7.99 14.84
N GLN A 77 -6.13 7.86 14.24
CA GLN A 77 -5.63 8.84 13.27
C GLN A 77 -6.02 8.50 11.84
N ILE A 78 -6.71 7.40 11.62
CA ILE A 78 -6.97 6.92 10.25
C ILE A 78 -7.71 7.95 9.41
N ASN A 79 -8.60 8.72 10.02
CA ASN A 79 -9.42 9.70 9.29
C ASN A 79 -8.63 10.92 8.77
N ILE A 80 -7.42 11.16 9.28
CA ILE A 80 -6.58 12.25 8.80
C ILE A 80 -5.76 11.86 7.56
N PHE A 81 -5.69 10.57 7.25
CA PHE A 81 -4.96 10.08 6.10
C PHE A 81 -5.80 10.14 4.84
N HIS A 82 -5.11 10.23 3.70
CA HIS A 82 -5.74 10.11 2.39
C HIS A 82 -6.53 8.79 2.29
N PRO A 83 -7.71 8.78 1.61
CA PRO A 83 -8.52 7.56 1.48
C PRO A 83 -7.76 6.34 0.96
N CYS A 84 -6.79 6.53 0.08
CA CYS A 84 -5.96 5.43 -0.43
C CYS A 84 -5.13 4.79 0.70
N ILE A 85 -4.62 5.61 1.61
CA ILE A 85 -3.86 5.12 2.78
C ILE A 85 -4.80 4.44 3.77
N GLN A 86 -5.97 5.03 4.02
CA GLN A 86 -6.98 4.42 4.90
C GLN A 86 -7.35 3.02 4.41
N SER A 87 -7.61 2.89 3.12
CA SER A 87 -7.97 1.61 2.51
C SER A 87 -6.84 0.58 2.65
N ALA A 88 -5.60 1.00 2.42
CA ALA A 88 -4.44 0.14 2.53
C ALA A 88 -4.24 -0.36 3.97
N ILE A 89 -4.36 0.53 4.96
CA ILE A 89 -4.23 0.17 6.37
C ILE A 89 -5.33 -0.79 6.78
N ASN A 90 -6.57 -0.50 6.41
CA ASN A 90 -7.72 -1.37 6.74
C ASN A 90 -7.55 -2.74 6.11
N SER A 91 -7.05 -2.81 4.88
CA SER A 91 -6.78 -4.06 4.19
C SER A 91 -5.72 -4.89 4.91
N ALA A 92 -4.62 -4.24 5.30
CA ALA A 92 -3.54 -4.91 6.04
C ALA A 92 -4.00 -5.41 7.40
N LEU A 93 -4.77 -4.61 8.13
CA LEU A 93 -5.31 -5.01 9.43
C LEU A 93 -6.31 -6.17 9.30
N ALA A 94 -7.13 -6.16 8.25
CA ALA A 94 -8.07 -7.25 7.98
C ALA A 94 -7.32 -8.56 7.73
N GLU A 95 -6.21 -8.52 7.00
CA GLU A 95 -5.37 -9.68 6.75
C GLU A 95 -4.75 -10.23 8.04
N ILE A 96 -4.24 -9.35 8.89
CA ILE A 96 -3.70 -9.74 10.21
C ILE A 96 -4.77 -10.44 11.05
N ASN A 97 -6.02 -9.96 10.97
CA ASN A 97 -7.15 -10.53 11.71
C ASN A 97 -7.73 -11.80 11.06
N GLY A 98 -7.06 -12.34 10.06
CA GLY A 98 -7.45 -13.59 9.43
C GLY A 98 -8.52 -13.48 8.35
N LYS A 99 -8.87 -12.28 7.93
CA LYS A 99 -9.81 -12.09 6.82
C LYS A 99 -9.10 -12.34 5.50
N ILE A 100 -9.75 -13.07 4.60
CA ILE A 100 -9.18 -13.36 3.28
C ILE A 100 -9.43 -12.18 2.37
N ILE A 101 -8.36 -11.69 1.73
CA ILE A 101 -8.43 -10.64 0.73
C ILE A 101 -8.17 -11.26 -0.63
N PHE A 102 -9.22 -11.32 -1.46
CA PHE A 102 -9.20 -12.09 -2.71
C PHE A 102 -8.49 -11.41 -3.87
N LYS A 103 -8.40 -10.08 -3.87
CA LYS A 103 -7.82 -9.34 -5.01
C LYS A 103 -6.55 -8.64 -4.61
N LYS A 104 -5.43 -9.32 -4.80
CA LYS A 104 -4.12 -8.68 -4.76
C LYS A 104 -3.68 -8.42 -6.19
N THR A 105 -3.16 -7.23 -6.44
CA THR A 105 -2.68 -6.86 -7.76
C THR A 105 -1.39 -7.61 -8.09
N ILE A 106 -1.08 -7.72 -9.38
CA ILE A 106 0.20 -8.29 -9.82
C ILE A 106 1.37 -7.52 -9.21
N THR A 107 1.23 -6.21 -9.07
CA THR A 107 2.21 -5.34 -8.42
C THR A 107 2.50 -5.79 -7.00
N LEU A 108 1.45 -5.97 -6.19
CA LEU A 108 1.58 -6.43 -4.82
C LEU A 108 2.29 -7.78 -4.76
N MET A 109 1.87 -8.73 -5.58
CA MET A 109 2.47 -10.06 -5.61
C MET A 109 3.95 -10.04 -5.96
N LYS A 110 4.36 -9.18 -6.89
CA LYS A 110 5.77 -9.03 -7.25
C LYS A 110 6.60 -8.46 -6.11
N LEU A 111 6.07 -7.48 -5.38
CA LEU A 111 6.81 -6.80 -4.32
C LEU A 111 6.93 -7.63 -3.06
N ILE A 112 5.90 -8.40 -2.68
CA ILE A 112 5.96 -9.22 -1.47
C ILE A 112 6.94 -10.37 -1.57
N LYS A 113 7.34 -10.75 -2.79
CA LYS A 113 8.35 -11.78 -3.02
C LYS A 113 9.78 -11.26 -2.91
N GLN A 114 9.96 -9.96 -2.75
CA GLN A 114 11.29 -9.38 -2.64
C GLN A 114 11.86 -9.63 -1.24
N PRO A 115 13.12 -10.11 -1.11
CA PRO A 115 13.64 -10.54 0.19
C PRO A 115 13.86 -9.40 1.18
N TYR A 116 13.99 -8.17 0.72
CA TYR A 116 14.21 -7.01 1.59
C TYR A 116 12.93 -6.31 2.04
N PHE A 117 11.77 -6.82 1.66
CA PHE A 117 10.49 -6.30 2.08
C PHE A 117 9.98 -7.11 3.27
#